data_18fe1bad181feee5942ca1308d096eb3
#
_entry.id   18fe1bad181feee5942ca1308d096eb3
#
_cell.length_a   1.000
_cell.length_b   1.000
_cell.length_c   1.000
_cell.angle_alpha   90.00
_cell.angle_beta   90.00
_cell.angle_gamma   90.00
#
_symmetry.space_group_name_H-M   'P 1'
#
loop_
_entity.id
_entity.type
_entity.pdbx_description
1 polymer ?
#
loop_
_entity_poly.entity_id
_entity_poly.type
_entity_poly.pdbx_seq_one_letter_code
_entity_poly.pdbx_strand_id
1 'polypeptide(L)'
;MATTNASAPKGAAKKSEGFKGIKSGWIVILICFLIAEALYVFGAGYKTNFVGHEAFTGLPFHFFQDGDYHPDGIVGTVYKGGFIVPLIWGQFITVIALAIERFFAIRTANGKGNVGRFVKDIKAALLAGDIAKAEALCDKQQGSVANVVRSTLVTYRQVENDATLSKEQKVLAIQKELEEATALEMPMMQENLPIIGTIVTLGTLTGLLGTVMGMIKSFSAMASGEGGADSAALSVGISEALVNTASGIATGAAAVVAYNFYTNKIDRLTFCIDEVGFTVVQTFNATH
;
A
#
# COMPACT_ATOMS: atom_id res chain seq x y z
N MET A 1 18.05 -12.88 49.35
CA MET A 1 17.55 -11.98 48.31
C MET A 1 18.75 -11.47 47.54
N ALA A 2 19.03 -12.07 46.42
CA ALA A 2 20.06 -11.63 45.47
C ALA A 2 19.37 -11.36 44.12
N THR A 3 19.21 -10.09 43.79
CA THR A 3 18.67 -9.61 42.53
C THR A 3 19.74 -9.79 41.46
N THR A 4 19.62 -10.85 40.66
CA THR A 4 20.45 -11.07 39.49
C THR A 4 19.99 -10.08 38.41
N ASN A 5 20.76 -9.02 38.19
CA ASN A 5 20.68 -8.17 37.02
C ASN A 5 21.06 -9.00 35.76
N ALA A 6 20.07 -9.49 35.06
CA ALA A 6 20.28 -10.03 33.73
C ALA A 6 20.64 -8.87 32.77
N SER A 7 21.93 -8.73 32.47
CA SER A 7 22.41 -7.81 31.43
C SER A 7 21.84 -8.25 30.09
N ALA A 8 21.08 -7.35 29.46
CA ALA A 8 20.60 -7.53 28.09
C ALA A 8 21.76 -7.88 27.14
N PRO A 9 21.59 -8.83 26.20
CA PRO A 9 22.65 -9.27 25.32
C PRO A 9 23.10 -8.11 24.42
N LYS A 10 24.40 -7.76 24.48
CA LYS A 10 25.09 -6.80 23.62
C LYS A 10 25.25 -7.36 22.19
N GLY A 11 24.14 -7.57 21.50
CA GLY A 11 24.15 -8.11 20.13
C GLY A 11 22.95 -7.63 19.33
N ALA A 12 22.29 -6.53 19.75
CA ALA A 12 21.20 -5.96 18.96
C ALA A 12 21.73 -5.62 17.56
N ALA A 13 21.25 -6.35 16.56
CA ALA A 13 21.54 -6.10 15.17
C ALA A 13 21.35 -4.61 14.86
N LYS A 14 22.32 -3.99 14.21
CA LYS A 14 22.24 -2.62 13.74
C LYS A 14 21.07 -2.59 12.74
N LYS A 15 19.87 -2.21 13.22
CA LYS A 15 18.67 -2.11 12.39
C LYS A 15 19.00 -1.25 11.19
N SER A 16 18.76 -1.77 10.00
CA SER A 16 18.83 -1.00 8.77
C SER A 16 17.97 0.26 8.92
N GLU A 17 18.59 1.44 8.88
CA GLU A 17 17.89 2.74 8.91
C GLU A 17 17.29 3.08 7.54
N GLY A 18 16.71 2.10 6.85
CA GLY A 18 15.98 2.31 5.61
C GLY A 18 14.61 2.94 5.83
N PHE A 19 13.98 3.37 4.75
CA PHE A 19 12.61 3.89 4.77
C PHE A 19 11.65 2.81 5.34
N LYS A 20 11.04 3.12 6.49
CA LYS A 20 10.18 2.19 7.24
C LYS A 20 8.71 2.24 6.82
N GLY A 21 8.37 3.02 5.77
CA GLY A 21 6.99 3.33 5.43
C GLY A 21 6.41 4.49 6.26
N ILE A 22 5.25 4.96 5.83
CA ILE A 22 4.50 6.00 6.53
C ILE A 22 3.56 5.31 7.51
N LYS A 23 3.85 5.38 8.80
CA LYS A 23 3.07 4.75 9.87
C LYS A 23 1.61 5.24 9.97
N SER A 24 1.31 6.43 9.44
CA SER A 24 -0.01 7.03 9.49
C SER A 24 -0.62 7.14 8.10
N GLY A 25 -1.14 6.05 7.58
CA GLY A 25 -1.86 6.02 6.30
C GLY A 25 -3.03 7.00 6.25
N TRP A 26 -3.66 7.30 7.39
CA TRP A 26 -4.76 8.26 7.49
C TRP A 26 -4.37 9.70 7.12
N ILE A 27 -3.17 10.14 7.48
CA ILE A 27 -2.67 11.47 7.10
C ILE A 27 -2.46 11.53 5.58
N VAL A 28 -1.94 10.47 4.97
CA VAL A 28 -1.78 10.39 3.51
C VAL A 28 -3.14 10.47 2.82
N ILE A 29 -4.13 9.71 3.30
CA ILE A 29 -5.50 9.75 2.76
C ILE A 29 -6.04 11.17 2.81
N LEU A 30 -5.98 11.83 3.99
CA LEU A 30 -6.50 13.17 4.17
C LEU A 30 -5.84 14.17 3.22
N ILE A 31 -4.51 14.13 3.09
CA ILE A 31 -3.78 14.99 2.15
C ILE A 31 -4.18 14.71 0.70
N CYS A 32 -4.33 13.43 0.32
CA CYS A 32 -4.76 13.06 -1.03
C CYS A 32 -6.17 13.56 -1.35
N PHE A 33 -7.09 13.52 -0.39
CA PHE A 33 -8.44 14.07 -0.55
C PHE A 33 -8.42 15.60 -0.67
N LEU A 34 -7.60 16.31 0.11
CA LEU A 34 -7.44 17.77 -0.04
C LEU A 34 -6.84 18.15 -1.40
N ILE A 35 -5.88 17.36 -1.89
CA ILE A 35 -5.32 17.56 -3.24
C ILE A 35 -6.38 17.29 -4.30
N ALA A 36 -7.17 16.23 -4.17
CA ALA A 36 -8.25 15.91 -5.10
C ALA A 36 -9.30 17.03 -5.16
N GLU A 37 -9.71 17.54 -4.01
CA GLU A 37 -10.62 18.66 -3.89
C GLU A 37 -10.06 19.92 -4.57
N ALA A 38 -8.80 20.23 -4.30
CA ALA A 38 -8.14 21.37 -4.94
C ALA A 38 -8.07 21.20 -6.47
N LEU A 39 -7.72 20.02 -6.97
CA LEU A 39 -7.70 19.73 -8.40
C LEU A 39 -9.11 19.81 -9.02
N TYR A 40 -10.12 19.36 -8.30
CA TYR A 40 -11.51 19.45 -8.75
C TYR A 40 -11.97 20.89 -8.86
N VAL A 41 -11.80 21.68 -7.81
CA VAL A 41 -12.27 23.09 -7.78
C VAL A 41 -11.44 23.98 -8.70
N PHE A 42 -10.11 23.95 -8.58
CA PHE A 42 -9.23 24.87 -9.31
C PHE A 42 -8.86 24.38 -10.72
N GLY A 43 -8.88 23.05 -10.96
CA GLY A 43 -8.58 22.44 -12.25
C GLY A 43 -9.83 22.22 -13.08
N ALA A 44 -10.69 21.32 -12.67
CA ALA A 44 -11.89 20.96 -13.43
C ALA A 44 -12.95 22.09 -13.41
N GLY A 45 -13.10 22.81 -12.29
CA GLY A 45 -14.00 23.94 -12.13
C GLY A 45 -13.51 25.25 -12.76
N TYR A 46 -12.36 25.25 -13.45
CA TYR A 46 -11.84 26.46 -14.07
C TYR A 46 -12.72 26.92 -15.25
N LYS A 47 -12.96 28.23 -15.37
CA LYS A 47 -13.91 28.81 -16.33
C LYS A 47 -13.71 28.42 -17.80
N THR A 48 -12.49 28.16 -18.24
CA THR A 48 -12.19 27.75 -19.61
C THR A 48 -12.74 26.39 -20.00
N ASN A 49 -13.18 25.60 -19.03
CA ASN A 49 -13.78 24.28 -19.24
C ASN A 49 -15.29 24.35 -19.52
N PHE A 50 -15.84 25.58 -19.70
CA PHE A 50 -17.27 25.80 -19.91
C PHE A 50 -17.51 26.74 -21.09
N VAL A 51 -18.58 26.48 -21.85
CA VAL A 51 -19.00 27.32 -23.00
C VAL A 51 -19.45 28.70 -22.50
N GLY A 52 -19.04 29.75 -23.18
CA GLY A 52 -19.41 31.14 -22.80
C GLY A 52 -18.61 31.70 -21.63
N HIS A 53 -17.47 31.11 -21.30
CA HIS A 53 -16.60 31.55 -20.21
C HIS A 53 -16.13 33.02 -20.31
N GLU A 54 -16.21 33.66 -21.48
CA GLU A 54 -15.85 35.07 -21.68
C GLU A 54 -16.81 36.02 -20.95
N ALA A 55 -18.07 35.60 -20.76
CA ALA A 55 -19.09 36.38 -20.05
C ALA A 55 -19.02 36.21 -18.51
N PHE A 56 -18.11 35.39 -18.01
CA PHE A 56 -17.99 35.07 -16.58
C PHE A 56 -17.34 36.23 -15.82
N THR A 57 -18.09 36.89 -14.96
CA THR A 57 -17.66 38.10 -14.21
C THR A 57 -17.18 37.80 -12.78
N GLY A 58 -17.15 36.53 -12.34
CA GLY A 58 -16.79 36.10 -11.01
C GLY A 58 -15.36 35.62 -10.87
N LEU A 59 -15.10 34.81 -9.82
CA LEU A 59 -13.83 34.12 -9.63
C LEU A 59 -13.57 33.16 -10.80
N PRO A 60 -12.31 32.92 -11.21
CA PRO A 60 -11.98 32.11 -12.39
C PRO A 60 -12.31 30.61 -12.26
N PHE A 61 -12.92 30.21 -11.17
CA PHE A 61 -13.30 28.81 -10.86
C PHE A 61 -14.69 28.77 -10.21
N HIS A 62 -15.42 27.69 -10.46
CA HIS A 62 -16.71 27.42 -9.85
C HIS A 62 -16.54 26.72 -8.51
N PHE A 63 -17.24 27.20 -7.48
CA PHE A 63 -17.33 26.58 -6.17
C PHE A 63 -18.66 25.85 -6.08
N PHE A 64 -18.73 24.52 -6.34
CA PHE A 64 -19.96 23.70 -6.21
C PHE A 64 -21.25 24.34 -6.72
N GLN A 65 -21.16 25.26 -7.66
CA GLN A 65 -22.35 25.96 -8.15
C GLN A 65 -23.03 25.17 -9.27
N ASP A 66 -24.29 24.82 -9.01
CA ASP A 66 -25.27 24.43 -10.03
C ASP A 66 -25.61 25.67 -10.89
N GLY A 67 -24.82 25.96 -11.89
CA GLY A 67 -25.12 26.97 -12.88
C GLY A 67 -25.46 26.34 -14.22
N ASP A 68 -26.19 27.06 -15.09
CA ASP A 68 -26.56 26.64 -16.46
C ASP A 68 -25.36 26.65 -17.43
N TYR A 69 -24.15 26.40 -16.91
CA TYR A 69 -22.95 26.35 -17.73
C TYR A 69 -22.85 25.00 -18.43
N HIS A 70 -22.85 25.02 -19.74
CA HIS A 70 -22.59 23.82 -20.56
C HIS A 70 -21.09 23.49 -20.51
N PRO A 71 -20.73 22.24 -20.21
CA PRO A 71 -19.33 21.82 -20.19
C PRO A 71 -18.74 21.90 -21.62
N ASP A 72 -17.50 22.41 -21.71
CA ASP A 72 -16.70 22.35 -22.93
C ASP A 72 -15.65 21.23 -22.75
N GLY A 73 -15.87 20.12 -23.43
CA GLY A 73 -15.02 18.94 -23.36
C GLY A 73 -15.18 18.06 -22.13
N ILE A 74 -14.28 17.10 -22.00
CA ILE A 74 -14.34 16.03 -20.97
C ILE A 74 -14.15 16.60 -19.58
N VAL A 75 -13.25 17.59 -19.39
CA VAL A 75 -12.92 18.14 -18.07
C VAL A 75 -14.11 18.88 -17.46
N GLY A 76 -14.81 19.69 -18.25
CA GLY A 76 -16.05 20.33 -17.81
C GLY A 76 -17.16 19.33 -17.47
N THR A 77 -17.27 18.26 -18.27
CA THR A 77 -18.22 17.15 -17.99
C THR A 77 -17.90 16.44 -16.67
N VAL A 78 -16.62 16.21 -16.37
CA VAL A 78 -16.17 15.63 -15.10
C VAL A 78 -16.53 16.51 -13.92
N TYR A 79 -16.39 17.85 -14.06
CA TYR A 79 -16.81 18.78 -13.01
C TYR A 79 -18.31 18.68 -12.71
N LYS A 80 -19.14 18.51 -13.71
CA LYS A 80 -20.60 18.31 -13.57
C LYS A 80 -20.97 17.05 -12.80
N GLY A 81 -20.10 16.06 -12.68
CA GLY A 81 -20.30 14.84 -11.88
C GLY A 81 -20.52 15.08 -10.37
N GLY A 82 -20.43 16.33 -9.92
CA GLY A 82 -20.76 16.77 -8.58
C GLY A 82 -19.74 16.32 -7.52
N PHE A 83 -20.16 16.28 -6.25
CA PHE A 83 -19.27 16.02 -5.11
C PHE A 83 -18.72 14.58 -5.05
N ILE A 84 -19.27 13.67 -5.83
CA ILE A 84 -18.78 12.28 -5.91
C ILE A 84 -17.42 12.21 -6.63
N VAL A 85 -17.19 13.08 -7.61
CA VAL A 85 -15.93 13.09 -8.39
C VAL A 85 -14.70 13.33 -7.51
N PRO A 86 -14.63 14.37 -6.66
CA PRO A 86 -13.47 14.55 -5.79
C PRO A 86 -13.26 13.39 -4.81
N LEU A 87 -14.32 12.69 -4.39
CA LEU A 87 -14.18 11.48 -3.58
C LEU A 87 -13.47 10.35 -4.35
N ILE A 88 -13.87 10.12 -5.61
CA ILE A 88 -13.23 9.12 -6.47
C ILE A 88 -11.78 9.52 -6.77
N TRP A 89 -11.52 10.79 -7.07
CA TRP A 89 -10.18 11.29 -7.32
C TRP A 89 -9.29 11.21 -6.09
N GLY A 90 -9.85 11.47 -4.89
CA GLY A 90 -9.15 11.28 -3.62
C GLY A 90 -8.70 9.84 -3.42
N GLN A 91 -9.58 8.87 -3.71
CA GLN A 91 -9.25 7.45 -3.68
C GLN A 91 -8.16 7.10 -4.72
N PHE A 92 -8.27 7.60 -5.95
CA PHE A 92 -7.29 7.35 -7.01
C PHE A 92 -5.90 7.88 -6.67
N ILE A 93 -5.81 9.15 -6.19
CA ILE A 93 -4.55 9.76 -5.77
C ILE A 93 -3.98 9.02 -4.56
N THR A 94 -4.83 8.55 -3.64
CA THR A 94 -4.41 7.72 -2.49
C THR A 94 -3.77 6.41 -2.96
N VAL A 95 -4.35 5.72 -3.95
CA VAL A 95 -3.77 4.51 -4.52
C VAL A 95 -2.38 4.79 -5.08
N ILE A 96 -2.21 5.87 -5.86
CA ILE A 96 -0.91 6.25 -6.43
C ILE A 96 0.10 6.57 -5.32
N ALA A 97 -0.29 7.38 -4.34
CA ALA A 97 0.58 7.78 -3.23
C ALA A 97 1.06 6.59 -2.40
N LEU A 98 0.14 5.69 -2.05
CA LEU A 98 0.46 4.48 -1.30
C LEU A 98 1.23 3.47 -2.14
N ALA A 99 0.98 3.38 -3.44
CA ALA A 99 1.77 2.54 -4.34
C ALA A 99 3.25 3.01 -4.40
N ILE A 100 3.47 4.32 -4.52
CA ILE A 100 4.83 4.88 -4.49
C ILE A 100 5.49 4.62 -3.13
N GLU A 101 4.77 4.82 -2.04
CA GLU A 101 5.25 4.56 -0.69
C GLU A 101 5.63 3.09 -0.51
N ARG A 102 4.78 2.14 -0.94
CA ARG A 102 5.06 0.71 -0.90
C ARG A 102 6.25 0.32 -1.76
N PHE A 103 6.43 0.95 -2.91
CA PHE A 103 7.60 0.73 -3.74
C PHE A 103 8.90 0.97 -2.97
N PHE A 104 9.01 2.10 -2.26
CA PHE A 104 10.19 2.40 -1.46
C PHE A 104 10.34 1.49 -0.23
N ALA A 105 9.24 1.17 0.46
CA ALA A 105 9.27 0.29 1.63
C ALA A 105 9.73 -1.13 1.25
N ILE A 106 9.18 -1.72 0.19
CA ILE A 106 9.56 -3.05 -0.27
C ILE A 106 10.98 -3.06 -0.86
N ARG A 107 11.40 -1.98 -1.52
CA ARG A 107 12.79 -1.85 -1.96
C ARG A 107 13.77 -1.88 -0.78
N THR A 108 13.42 -1.24 0.33
CA THR A 108 14.21 -1.29 1.57
C THR A 108 14.19 -2.68 2.20
N ALA A 109 13.02 -3.35 2.23
CA ALA A 109 12.89 -4.71 2.73
C ALA A 109 13.70 -5.73 1.92
N ASN A 110 13.84 -5.52 0.62
CA ASN A 110 14.67 -6.33 -0.28
C ASN A 110 16.17 -6.22 0.04
N GLY A 111 16.61 -5.12 0.63
CA GLY A 111 18.03 -4.87 0.91
C GLY A 111 18.85 -4.44 -0.30
N LYS A 112 20.18 -4.55 -0.19
CA LYS A 112 21.14 -4.00 -1.16
C LYS A 112 21.47 -4.93 -2.35
N GLY A 113 21.08 -6.21 -2.27
CA GLY A 113 21.45 -7.20 -3.26
C GLY A 113 20.28 -7.96 -3.88
N ASN A 114 20.60 -9.01 -4.62
CA ASN A 114 19.61 -9.94 -5.13
C ASN A 114 19.29 -11.00 -4.06
N VAL A 115 18.08 -10.97 -3.50
CA VAL A 115 17.64 -11.88 -2.44
C VAL A 115 17.78 -13.34 -2.85
N GLY A 116 17.47 -13.71 -4.10
CA GLY A 116 17.62 -15.08 -4.57
C GLY A 116 19.09 -15.58 -4.59
N ARG A 117 20.06 -14.66 -4.86
CA ARG A 117 21.47 -15.00 -4.73
C ARG A 117 21.88 -15.10 -3.27
N PHE A 118 21.44 -14.17 -2.45
CA PHE A 118 21.65 -14.19 -1.00
C PHE A 118 21.18 -15.52 -0.36
N VAL A 119 19.98 -16.00 -0.70
CA VAL A 119 19.45 -17.28 -0.22
C VAL A 119 20.38 -18.43 -0.60
N LYS A 120 20.87 -18.48 -1.86
CA LYS A 120 21.83 -19.51 -2.31
C LYS A 120 23.14 -19.47 -1.55
N ASP A 121 23.71 -18.26 -1.36
CA ASP A 121 24.99 -18.06 -0.70
C ASP A 121 24.89 -18.41 0.80
N ILE A 122 23.78 -18.06 1.47
CA ILE A 122 23.50 -18.46 2.86
C ILE A 122 23.40 -19.99 2.99
N LYS A 123 22.63 -20.63 2.11
CA LYS A 123 22.51 -22.11 2.11
C LYS A 123 23.89 -22.77 1.94
N ALA A 124 24.70 -22.28 1.03
CA ALA A 124 26.05 -22.82 0.83
C ALA A 124 26.94 -22.62 2.07
N ALA A 125 26.86 -21.48 2.75
CA ALA A 125 27.61 -21.23 3.98
C ALA A 125 27.15 -22.13 5.13
N LEU A 126 25.82 -22.32 5.29
CA LEU A 126 25.25 -23.21 6.31
C LEU A 126 25.63 -24.67 6.09
N LEU A 127 25.55 -25.17 4.86
CA LEU A 127 25.97 -26.52 4.51
C LEU A 127 27.48 -26.77 4.75
N ALA A 128 28.30 -25.73 4.66
CA ALA A 128 29.72 -25.78 4.98
C ALA A 128 30.03 -25.63 6.48
N GLY A 129 28.99 -25.42 7.33
CA GLY A 129 29.17 -25.18 8.78
C GLY A 129 29.74 -23.80 9.11
N ASP A 130 29.84 -22.88 8.15
CA ASP A 130 30.44 -21.55 8.31
C ASP A 130 29.39 -20.50 8.71
N ILE A 131 28.99 -20.51 9.97
CA ILE A 131 28.00 -19.59 10.53
C ILE A 131 28.52 -18.14 10.48
N ALA A 132 29.84 -17.91 10.67
CA ALA A 132 30.42 -16.58 10.63
C ALA A 132 30.30 -15.95 9.23
N LYS A 133 30.50 -16.74 8.19
CA LYS A 133 30.28 -16.32 6.80
C LYS A 133 28.80 -16.04 6.52
N ALA A 134 27.90 -16.85 7.04
CA ALA A 134 26.46 -16.63 6.91
C ALA A 134 26.05 -15.29 7.56
N GLU A 135 26.54 -14.96 8.76
CA GLU A 135 26.29 -13.66 9.41
C GLU A 135 26.86 -12.49 8.57
N ALA A 136 28.08 -12.62 8.04
CA ALA A 136 28.67 -11.59 7.19
C ALA A 136 27.88 -11.34 5.90
N LEU A 137 27.27 -12.39 5.33
CA LEU A 137 26.37 -12.25 4.17
C LEU A 137 25.09 -11.47 4.54
N CYS A 138 24.53 -11.69 5.73
CA CYS A 138 23.40 -10.93 6.24
C CYS A 138 23.75 -9.42 6.39
N ASP A 139 24.93 -9.11 6.94
CA ASP A 139 25.41 -7.73 7.10
C ASP A 139 25.60 -7.00 5.77
N LYS A 140 25.99 -7.74 4.73
CA LYS A 140 26.15 -7.20 3.37
C LYS A 140 24.82 -7.00 2.67
N GLN A 141 23.88 -7.96 2.77
CA GLN A 141 22.59 -7.93 2.09
C GLN A 141 21.68 -6.86 2.69
N GLN A 142 21.55 -6.80 4.00
CA GLN A 142 20.60 -5.95 4.72
C GLN A 142 19.14 -6.22 4.31
N GLY A 143 18.17 -5.47 4.88
CA GLY A 143 16.75 -5.65 4.61
C GLY A 143 16.11 -6.76 5.45
N SER A 144 14.79 -6.94 5.30
CA SER A 144 13.99 -7.77 6.20
C SER A 144 14.39 -9.24 6.19
N VAL A 145 14.66 -9.81 5.01
CA VAL A 145 15.10 -11.22 4.91
C VAL A 145 16.41 -11.45 5.65
N ALA A 146 17.38 -10.53 5.46
CA ALA A 146 18.68 -10.62 6.12
C ALA A 146 18.58 -10.41 7.63
N ASN A 147 17.67 -9.54 8.10
CA ASN A 147 17.44 -9.29 9.52
C ASN A 147 16.90 -10.54 10.22
N VAL A 148 15.87 -11.17 9.63
CA VAL A 148 15.28 -12.41 10.17
C VAL A 148 16.33 -13.53 10.23
N VAL A 149 17.02 -13.77 9.11
CA VAL A 149 18.08 -14.80 9.05
C VAL A 149 19.17 -14.53 10.08
N ARG A 150 19.62 -13.29 10.22
CA ARG A 150 20.64 -12.91 11.20
C ARG A 150 20.19 -13.17 12.63
N SER A 151 18.95 -12.80 13.01
CA SER A 151 18.40 -13.04 14.34
C SER A 151 18.38 -14.54 14.64
N THR A 152 17.94 -15.34 13.68
CA THR A 152 17.92 -16.79 13.78
C THR A 152 19.33 -17.39 13.94
N LEU A 153 20.34 -16.87 13.21
CA LEU A 153 21.73 -17.32 13.32
C LEU A 153 22.37 -16.96 14.67
N VAL A 154 22.03 -15.80 15.23
CA VAL A 154 22.48 -15.41 16.58
C VAL A 154 21.94 -16.39 17.62
N THR A 155 20.65 -16.74 17.55
CA THR A 155 20.04 -17.72 18.44
C THR A 155 20.63 -19.10 18.21
N TYR A 156 20.88 -19.52 16.96
CA TYR A 156 21.59 -20.75 16.63
C TYR A 156 22.90 -20.86 17.42
N ARG A 157 23.76 -19.83 17.35
CA ARG A 157 25.06 -19.79 18.05
C ARG A 157 24.91 -19.81 19.58
N GLN A 158 23.88 -19.17 20.11
CA GLN A 158 23.63 -19.14 21.56
C GLN A 158 23.25 -20.54 22.07
N VAL A 159 22.29 -21.20 21.42
CA VAL A 159 21.83 -22.51 21.84
C VAL A 159 22.85 -23.63 21.57
N GLU A 160 23.70 -23.45 20.53
CA GLU A 160 24.78 -24.41 20.23
C GLU A 160 25.69 -24.58 21.45
N ASN A 161 26.07 -23.48 22.09
CA ASN A 161 26.99 -23.47 23.25
C ASN A 161 26.29 -23.76 24.60
N ASP A 162 24.96 -23.91 24.62
CA ASP A 162 24.23 -24.17 25.87
C ASP A 162 24.16 -25.66 26.14
N ALA A 163 24.87 -26.11 27.17
CA ALA A 163 24.89 -27.50 27.61
C ALA A 163 23.64 -27.91 28.40
N THR A 164 22.77 -26.99 28.78
CA THR A 164 21.60 -27.25 29.64
C THR A 164 20.38 -27.69 28.83
N LEU A 165 20.34 -27.38 27.51
CA LEU A 165 19.22 -27.65 26.62
C LEU A 165 19.39 -29.00 25.89
N SER A 166 18.29 -29.77 25.78
CA SER A 166 18.26 -30.93 24.90
C SER A 166 18.28 -30.49 23.41
N LYS A 167 18.66 -31.44 22.52
CA LYS A 167 18.66 -31.16 21.07
C LYS A 167 17.31 -30.63 20.58
N GLU A 168 16.21 -31.24 21.02
CA GLU A 168 14.85 -30.86 20.67
C GLU A 168 14.53 -29.43 21.16
N GLN A 169 14.96 -29.09 22.37
CA GLN A 169 14.75 -27.73 22.94
C GLN A 169 15.55 -26.69 22.17
N LYS A 170 16.77 -27.00 21.72
CA LYS A 170 17.59 -26.13 20.89
C LYS A 170 16.93 -25.86 19.55
N VAL A 171 16.44 -26.90 18.87
CA VAL A 171 15.72 -26.79 17.59
C VAL A 171 14.47 -25.95 17.75
N LEU A 172 13.67 -26.19 18.80
CA LEU A 172 12.48 -25.42 19.09
C LEU A 172 12.80 -23.92 19.33
N ALA A 173 13.89 -23.63 20.04
CA ALA A 173 14.33 -22.25 20.28
C ALA A 173 14.69 -21.52 18.97
N ILE A 174 15.38 -22.20 18.04
CA ILE A 174 15.72 -21.63 16.71
C ILE A 174 14.46 -21.40 15.89
N GLN A 175 13.51 -22.33 15.87
CA GLN A 175 12.24 -22.19 15.15
C GLN A 175 11.42 -21.02 15.72
N LYS A 176 11.32 -20.94 17.03
CA LYS A 176 10.60 -19.87 17.71
C LYS A 176 11.20 -18.48 17.39
N GLU A 177 12.52 -18.36 17.41
CA GLU A 177 13.20 -17.12 17.03
C GLU A 177 12.91 -16.74 15.57
N LEU A 178 12.92 -17.72 14.65
CA LEU A 178 12.58 -17.49 13.25
C LEU A 178 11.17 -16.94 13.10
N GLU A 179 10.19 -17.54 13.80
CA GLU A 179 8.80 -17.10 13.78
C GLU A 179 8.64 -15.69 14.38
N GLU A 180 9.27 -15.44 15.55
CA GLU A 180 9.23 -14.13 16.21
C GLU A 180 9.87 -13.03 15.35
N ALA A 181 11.06 -13.29 14.79
CA ALA A 181 11.74 -12.35 13.91
C ALA A 181 10.94 -12.06 12.64
N THR A 182 10.30 -13.08 12.05
CA THR A 182 9.42 -12.93 10.89
C THR A 182 8.20 -12.09 11.24
N ALA A 183 7.55 -12.37 12.38
CA ALA A 183 6.39 -11.64 12.85
C ALA A 183 6.69 -10.15 13.14
N LEU A 184 7.93 -9.80 13.47
CA LEU A 184 8.36 -8.42 13.68
C LEU A 184 8.63 -7.65 12.37
N GLU A 185 9.09 -8.35 11.33
CA GLU A 185 9.40 -7.72 10.03
C GLU A 185 8.18 -7.65 9.09
N MET A 186 7.22 -8.58 9.18
CA MET A 186 6.03 -8.64 8.32
C MET A 186 5.16 -7.38 8.34
N PRO A 187 4.84 -6.78 9.50
CA PRO A 187 3.99 -5.59 9.53
C PRO A 187 4.56 -4.43 8.71
N MET A 188 5.88 -4.23 8.70
CA MET A 188 6.52 -3.20 7.92
C MET A 188 6.33 -3.40 6.40
N MET A 189 6.33 -4.65 5.94
CA MET A 189 6.11 -4.98 4.53
C MET A 189 4.64 -4.84 4.11
N GLN A 190 3.70 -5.15 5.02
CA GLN A 190 2.26 -5.16 4.75
C GLN A 190 1.55 -3.85 5.09
N GLU A 191 2.22 -2.91 5.77
CA GLU A 191 1.63 -1.64 6.20
C GLU A 191 1.02 -0.90 4.99
N ASN A 192 -0.14 -0.25 5.17
CA ASN A 192 -0.91 0.46 4.14
C ASN A 192 -1.44 -0.39 2.96
N LEU A 193 -1.04 -1.65 2.82
CA LEU A 193 -1.56 -2.53 1.78
C LEU A 193 -3.06 -2.82 1.93
N PRO A 194 -3.61 -3.03 3.15
CA PRO A 194 -5.04 -3.19 3.36
C PRO A 194 -5.87 -1.99 2.89
N ILE A 195 -5.32 -0.76 2.95
CA ILE A 195 -5.99 0.45 2.47
C ILE A 195 -6.16 0.37 0.95
N ILE A 196 -5.10 0.00 0.21
CA ILE A 196 -5.18 -0.19 -1.24
C ILE A 196 -6.19 -1.27 -1.57
N GLY A 197 -6.18 -2.40 -0.84
CA GLY A 197 -7.15 -3.49 -0.98
C GLY A 197 -8.60 -3.06 -0.75
N THR A 198 -8.83 -2.18 0.22
CA THR A 198 -10.17 -1.62 0.48
C THR A 198 -10.63 -0.72 -0.68
N ILE A 199 -9.73 0.08 -1.27
CA ILE A 199 -10.07 0.98 -2.38
C ILE A 199 -10.44 0.20 -3.64
N VAL A 200 -10.02 -1.06 -3.81
CA VAL A 200 -10.45 -1.92 -4.93
C VAL A 200 -11.98 -1.98 -5.04
N THR A 201 -12.64 -2.25 -3.92
CA THR A 201 -14.10 -2.33 -3.87
C THR A 201 -14.74 -0.95 -3.67
N LEU A 202 -14.17 -0.14 -2.79
CA LEU A 202 -14.72 1.18 -2.44
C LEU A 202 -14.74 2.12 -3.66
N GLY A 203 -13.73 2.10 -4.52
CA GLY A 203 -13.68 2.89 -5.75
C GLY A 203 -14.84 2.58 -6.68
N THR A 204 -15.09 1.29 -6.92
CA THR A 204 -16.19 0.83 -7.77
C THR A 204 -17.56 1.18 -7.14
N LEU A 205 -17.71 0.96 -5.84
CA LEU A 205 -18.97 1.28 -5.13
C LEU A 205 -19.24 2.79 -5.10
N THR A 206 -18.22 3.62 -4.94
CA THR A 206 -18.36 5.08 -4.98
C THR A 206 -18.77 5.53 -6.39
N GLY A 207 -18.21 4.92 -7.44
CA GLY A 207 -18.63 5.16 -8.82
C GLY A 207 -20.08 4.77 -9.08
N LEU A 208 -20.53 3.61 -8.57
CA LEU A 208 -21.91 3.16 -8.67
C LEU A 208 -22.86 4.10 -7.90
N LEU A 209 -22.46 4.57 -6.72
CA LEU A 209 -23.21 5.58 -5.97
C LEU A 209 -23.40 6.84 -6.80
N GLY A 210 -22.37 7.25 -7.54
CA GLY A 210 -22.42 8.40 -8.45
C GLY A 210 -23.48 8.23 -9.55
N THR A 211 -23.63 7.02 -10.13
CA THR A 211 -24.71 6.78 -11.11
C THR A 211 -26.10 6.88 -10.47
N VAL A 212 -26.30 6.30 -9.31
CA VAL A 212 -27.59 6.36 -8.63
C VAL A 212 -27.97 7.81 -8.32
N MET A 213 -27.04 8.59 -7.78
CA MET A 213 -27.27 10.01 -7.45
C MET A 213 -27.53 10.85 -8.71
N GLY A 214 -26.77 10.63 -9.79
CA GLY A 214 -26.98 11.33 -11.06
C GLY A 214 -28.33 11.01 -11.69
N MET A 215 -28.76 9.77 -11.68
CA MET A 215 -30.08 9.35 -12.17
C MET A 215 -31.22 9.94 -11.33
N ILE A 216 -31.10 9.92 -9.99
CA ILE A 216 -32.10 10.57 -9.11
C ILE A 216 -32.24 12.04 -9.45
N LYS A 217 -31.11 12.78 -9.59
CA LYS A 217 -31.11 14.20 -9.97
C LYS A 217 -31.79 14.42 -11.32
N SER A 218 -31.49 13.58 -12.31
CA SER A 218 -32.08 13.65 -13.66
C SER A 218 -33.60 13.48 -13.65
N PHE A 219 -34.09 12.44 -12.96
CA PHE A 219 -35.53 12.21 -12.88
C PHE A 219 -36.28 13.25 -12.03
N SER A 220 -35.62 13.78 -10.98
CA SER A 220 -36.21 14.87 -10.18
C SER A 220 -36.37 16.16 -11.01
N ALA A 221 -35.38 16.49 -11.83
CA ALA A 221 -35.44 17.64 -12.74
C ALA A 221 -36.58 17.47 -13.78
N MET A 222 -36.76 16.27 -14.30
CA MET A 222 -37.84 15.97 -15.25
C MET A 222 -39.24 16.05 -14.59
N ALA A 223 -39.35 15.65 -13.30
CA ALA A 223 -40.62 15.67 -12.57
C ALA A 223 -41.08 17.09 -12.15
N SER A 224 -40.12 18.02 -11.98
CA SER A 224 -40.41 19.41 -11.56
C SER A 224 -40.64 20.41 -12.71
N GLY A 225 -40.41 19.98 -13.95
CA GLY A 225 -40.60 20.81 -15.14
C GLY A 225 -42.09 20.97 -15.52
N GLU A 226 -42.63 22.18 -15.43
CA GLU A 226 -43.97 22.48 -15.93
C GLU A 226 -43.97 22.47 -17.46
N GLY A 227 -44.47 21.39 -18.07
CA GLY A 227 -44.95 21.38 -19.45
C GLY A 227 -44.00 20.92 -20.55
N GLY A 228 -42.81 20.43 -20.26
CA GLY A 228 -41.95 19.82 -21.28
C GLY A 228 -40.76 19.14 -20.62
N ALA A 229 -40.61 17.84 -20.86
CA ALA A 229 -39.42 17.11 -20.42
C ALA A 229 -38.17 17.79 -21.01
N ASP A 230 -37.34 18.43 -20.17
CA ASP A 230 -36.05 18.97 -20.59
C ASP A 230 -35.10 17.80 -20.90
N SER A 231 -35.15 17.36 -22.15
CA SER A 231 -34.30 16.25 -22.63
C SER A 231 -32.82 16.59 -22.52
N ALA A 232 -32.46 17.86 -22.49
CA ALA A 232 -31.09 18.30 -22.32
C ALA A 232 -30.63 18.09 -20.88
N ALA A 233 -31.41 18.47 -19.86
CA ALA A 233 -31.12 18.23 -18.47
C ALA A 233 -31.01 16.71 -18.15
N LEU A 234 -31.90 15.90 -18.72
CA LEU A 234 -31.83 14.44 -18.60
C LEU A 234 -30.52 13.89 -19.21
N SER A 235 -30.16 14.33 -20.40
CA SER A 235 -28.92 13.89 -21.09
C SER A 235 -27.66 14.26 -20.30
N VAL A 236 -27.60 15.46 -19.74
CA VAL A 236 -26.48 15.92 -18.90
C VAL A 236 -26.37 15.04 -17.66
N GLY A 237 -27.45 14.81 -16.92
CA GLY A 237 -27.38 14.00 -15.70
C GLY A 237 -27.00 12.54 -15.94
N ILE A 238 -27.43 11.95 -17.06
CA ILE A 238 -26.98 10.61 -17.48
C ILE A 238 -25.48 10.63 -17.79
N SER A 239 -24.99 11.63 -18.51
CA SER A 239 -23.56 11.77 -18.84
C SER A 239 -22.72 11.90 -17.56
N GLU A 240 -23.15 12.73 -16.61
CA GLU A 240 -22.51 12.87 -15.29
C GLU A 240 -22.42 11.53 -14.56
N ALA A 241 -23.52 10.80 -14.52
CA ALA A 241 -23.59 9.49 -13.88
C ALA A 241 -22.60 8.49 -14.50
N LEU A 242 -22.49 8.46 -15.83
CA LEU A 242 -21.57 7.56 -16.53
C LEU A 242 -20.09 7.91 -16.27
N VAL A 243 -19.75 9.20 -16.20
CA VAL A 243 -18.40 9.66 -15.86
C VAL A 243 -17.99 9.19 -14.44
N ASN A 244 -18.90 9.30 -13.47
CA ASN A 244 -18.65 8.84 -12.11
C ASN A 244 -18.34 7.34 -12.07
N THR A 245 -19.15 6.53 -12.76
CA THR A 245 -18.90 5.08 -12.82
C THR A 245 -17.61 4.72 -13.53
N ALA A 246 -17.32 5.35 -14.67
CA ALA A 246 -16.08 5.11 -15.41
C ALA A 246 -14.85 5.45 -14.53
N SER A 247 -14.89 6.57 -13.82
CA SER A 247 -13.82 6.99 -12.90
C SER A 247 -13.67 6.02 -11.72
N GLY A 248 -14.79 5.54 -11.16
CA GLY A 248 -14.80 4.57 -10.06
C GLY A 248 -14.21 3.22 -10.47
N ILE A 249 -14.57 2.71 -11.65
CA ILE A 249 -14.02 1.47 -12.21
C ILE A 249 -12.51 1.63 -12.49
N ALA A 250 -12.08 2.75 -13.05
CA ALA A 250 -10.66 3.02 -13.31
C ALA A 250 -9.86 3.05 -11.99
N THR A 251 -10.42 3.65 -10.93
CA THR A 251 -9.81 3.68 -9.60
C THR A 251 -9.69 2.27 -9.01
N GLY A 252 -10.75 1.47 -9.04
CA GLY A 252 -10.74 0.09 -8.57
C GLY A 252 -9.76 -0.78 -9.36
N ALA A 253 -9.70 -0.63 -10.68
CA ALA A 253 -8.76 -1.34 -11.54
C ALA A 253 -7.30 -0.99 -11.22
N ALA A 254 -6.98 0.27 -11.03
CA ALA A 254 -5.64 0.70 -10.62
C ALA A 254 -5.27 0.13 -9.24
N ALA A 255 -6.21 0.16 -8.29
CA ALA A 255 -6.01 -0.36 -6.94
C ALA A 255 -5.74 -1.87 -6.93
N VAL A 256 -6.51 -2.68 -7.69
CA VAL A 256 -6.32 -4.13 -7.73
C VAL A 256 -4.97 -4.51 -8.35
N VAL A 257 -4.54 -3.79 -9.39
CA VAL A 257 -3.23 -4.02 -10.02
C VAL A 257 -2.10 -3.71 -9.02
N ALA A 258 -2.17 -2.55 -8.34
CA ALA A 258 -1.18 -2.17 -7.34
C ALA A 258 -1.15 -3.17 -6.17
N TYR A 259 -2.31 -3.52 -5.62
CA TYR A 259 -2.44 -4.47 -4.51
C TYR A 259 -1.78 -5.82 -4.84
N ASN A 260 -2.18 -6.42 -5.96
CA ASN A 260 -1.65 -7.73 -6.37
C ASN A 260 -0.14 -7.68 -6.67
N PHE A 261 0.35 -6.59 -7.27
CA PHE A 261 1.78 -6.42 -7.53
C PHE A 261 2.59 -6.44 -6.24
N TYR A 262 2.17 -5.70 -5.21
CA TYR A 262 2.90 -5.62 -3.94
C TYR A 262 2.72 -6.87 -3.09
N THR A 263 1.53 -7.47 -3.04
CA THR A 263 1.29 -8.76 -2.37
C THR A 263 2.24 -9.83 -2.90
N ASN A 264 2.32 -10.00 -4.22
CA ASN A 264 3.23 -10.96 -4.85
C ASN A 264 4.72 -10.69 -4.52
N LYS A 265 5.10 -9.43 -4.35
CA LYS A 265 6.48 -9.08 -3.95
C LYS A 265 6.76 -9.46 -2.50
N ILE A 266 5.80 -9.24 -1.61
CA ILE A 266 5.90 -9.60 -0.18
C ILE A 266 5.94 -11.11 -0.05
N ASP A 267 5.06 -11.84 -0.73
CA ASP A 267 5.01 -13.31 -0.71
C ASP A 267 6.35 -13.94 -1.12
N ARG A 268 7.01 -13.36 -2.15
CA ARG A 268 8.35 -13.80 -2.55
C ARG A 268 9.41 -13.58 -1.47
N LEU A 269 9.33 -12.47 -0.71
CA LEU A 269 10.26 -12.21 0.39
C LEU A 269 10.00 -13.16 1.55
N THR A 270 8.73 -13.40 1.89
CA THR A 270 8.33 -14.38 2.92
C THR A 270 8.80 -15.77 2.55
N PHE A 271 8.58 -16.19 1.30
CA PHE A 271 9.09 -17.47 0.81
C PHE A 271 10.62 -17.61 0.98
N CYS A 272 11.38 -16.55 0.71
CA CYS A 272 12.82 -16.56 0.92
C CYS A 272 13.22 -16.69 2.40
N ILE A 273 12.44 -16.07 3.31
CA ILE A 273 12.63 -16.20 4.76
C ILE A 273 12.40 -17.66 5.17
N ASP A 274 11.30 -18.26 4.76
CA ASP A 274 10.93 -19.63 5.09
C ASP A 274 11.95 -20.64 4.54
N GLU A 275 12.41 -20.44 3.31
CA GLU A 275 13.40 -21.29 2.64
C GLU A 275 14.75 -21.31 3.38
N VAL A 276 15.22 -20.14 3.82
CA VAL A 276 16.46 -20.05 4.60
C VAL A 276 16.25 -20.57 6.01
N GLY A 277 15.14 -20.22 6.65
CA GLY A 277 14.79 -20.66 7.99
C GLY A 277 14.75 -22.18 8.10
N PHE A 278 14.08 -22.84 7.16
CA PHE A 278 14.08 -24.31 7.07
C PHE A 278 15.51 -24.87 6.95
N THR A 279 16.35 -24.24 6.13
CA THR A 279 17.75 -24.70 5.96
C THR A 279 18.56 -24.54 7.26
N VAL A 280 18.37 -23.44 8.01
CA VAL A 280 19.04 -23.23 9.31
C VAL A 280 18.66 -24.34 10.29
N VAL A 281 17.37 -24.63 10.43
CA VAL A 281 16.88 -25.69 11.32
C VAL A 281 17.40 -27.06 10.89
N GLN A 282 17.35 -27.39 9.60
CA GLN A 282 17.83 -28.64 9.07
C GLN A 282 19.34 -28.82 9.28
N THR A 283 20.14 -27.77 9.07
CA THR A 283 21.57 -27.80 9.31
C THR A 283 21.88 -28.07 10.78
N PHE A 284 21.16 -27.39 11.70
CA PHE A 284 21.34 -27.62 13.12
C PHE A 284 21.07 -29.11 13.48
N ASN A 285 19.96 -29.66 12.97
CA ASN A 285 19.61 -31.07 13.19
C ASN A 285 20.64 -32.07 12.65
N ALA A 286 21.32 -31.72 11.55
CA ALA A 286 22.31 -32.58 10.91
C ALA A 286 23.68 -32.53 11.60
N THR A 287 24.02 -31.40 12.24
CA THR A 287 25.34 -31.19 12.86
C THR A 287 25.40 -31.51 14.33
N HIS A 288 24.27 -31.60 14.99
CA HIS A 288 24.13 -31.91 16.42
C HIS A 288 23.20 -33.10 16.67
#